data_beab436ac4bfd3064e8a88f4e9e4a4b1
#
_entry.id   beab436ac4bfd3064e8a88f4e9e4a4b1
#
_cell.length_a   1.000
_cell.length_b   1.000
_cell.length_c   1.000
_cell.angle_alpha   90.00
_cell.angle_beta   90.00
_cell.angle_gamma   90.00
#
_symmetry.space_group_name_H-M   'P 1'
#
loop_
_entity.id
_entity.type
_entity.pdbx_description
1 polymer ?
#
loop_
_entity_poly.entity_id
_entity_poly.type
_entity_poly.pdbx_seq_one_letter_code
_entity_poly.pdbx_strand_id
1 'polypeptide(L)'
;MMKIKDKVLILHVGSNVLGKNNSIKRFVNNFNKLPDYLKKCIVIENDDKVFNVSDTLKISDMINVPIVLDYHHYKCNKSDIDIERIFKTWNIKPKLHFSSPKSKRNFRSHSDYINSDDFIEFIEFIKKYNTDVDIMLETKMKDEALFRLVRELKYKTNYNFIDDTSFEI
;
A
#
# COMPACT_ATOMS: atom_id res chain seq x y z
N MET A 1 9.59 -17.24 -19.78
CA MET A 1 10.09 -16.45 -18.64
C MET A 1 9.45 -15.08 -18.74
N MET A 2 8.61 -14.68 -17.78
CA MET A 2 8.00 -13.34 -17.77
C MET A 2 9.09 -12.27 -17.63
N LYS A 3 9.20 -11.37 -18.59
CA LYS A 3 10.05 -10.17 -18.50
C LYS A 3 9.29 -9.10 -17.71
N ILE A 4 9.38 -9.12 -16.38
CA ILE A 4 8.81 -8.06 -15.53
C ILE A 4 9.76 -6.88 -15.60
N LYS A 5 9.25 -5.74 -16.10
CA LYS A 5 10.04 -4.50 -16.26
C LYS A 5 10.31 -3.86 -14.88
N ASP A 6 9.28 -3.73 -14.06
CA ASP A 6 9.34 -3.10 -12.74
C ASP A 6 9.12 -4.17 -11.67
N LYS A 7 10.23 -4.66 -11.10
CA LYS A 7 10.20 -5.72 -10.09
C LYS A 7 10.01 -5.09 -8.71
N VAL A 8 8.90 -5.41 -8.06
CA VAL A 8 8.57 -4.94 -6.72
C VAL A 8 8.33 -6.12 -5.80
N LEU A 9 9.07 -6.19 -4.69
CA LEU A 9 8.92 -7.15 -3.60
C LEU A 9 8.53 -6.40 -2.35
N ILE A 10 7.27 -6.54 -1.94
CA ILE A 10 6.71 -5.84 -0.78
C ILE A 10 7.03 -6.63 0.49
N LEU A 11 7.60 -5.95 1.48
CA LEU A 11 7.94 -6.52 2.77
C LEU A 11 7.35 -5.70 3.92
N HIS A 12 6.81 -6.41 4.91
CA HIS A 12 6.61 -5.85 6.25
C HIS A 12 7.90 -5.89 7.05
N VAL A 13 8.02 -5.01 8.06
CA VAL A 13 9.20 -4.96 8.94
C VAL A 13 9.37 -6.24 9.76
N GLY A 14 8.28 -6.96 9.97
CA GLY A 14 8.27 -8.28 10.61
C GLY A 14 7.95 -8.22 12.11
N SER A 15 8.54 -9.15 12.89
CA SER A 15 8.18 -9.36 14.29
C SER A 15 8.71 -8.27 15.24
N ASN A 16 7.90 -7.92 16.25
CA ASN A 16 8.24 -6.97 17.33
C ASN A 16 8.74 -7.65 18.63
N VAL A 17 9.17 -8.90 18.58
CA VAL A 17 9.59 -9.67 19.77
C VAL A 17 10.72 -8.97 20.56
N LEU A 18 11.59 -8.23 19.88
CA LEU A 18 12.71 -7.51 20.50
C LEU A 18 12.38 -6.06 20.88
N GLY A 19 11.11 -5.64 20.78
CA GLY A 19 10.67 -4.25 20.84
C GLY A 19 10.86 -3.52 19.51
N LYS A 20 10.06 -2.48 19.27
CA LYS A 20 9.95 -1.77 18.00
C LYS A 20 11.31 -1.28 17.47
N ASN A 21 12.06 -0.53 18.28
CA ASN A 21 13.33 0.06 17.85
C ASN A 21 14.40 -0.99 17.50
N ASN A 22 14.49 -2.09 18.25
CA ASN A 22 15.43 -3.16 17.96
C ASN A 22 15.02 -3.96 16.72
N SER A 23 13.71 -4.10 16.48
CA SER A 23 13.19 -4.74 15.27
C SER A 23 13.47 -3.93 14.02
N ILE A 24 13.34 -2.59 14.07
CA ILE A 24 13.76 -1.68 13.00
C ILE A 24 15.26 -1.81 12.73
N LYS A 25 16.10 -1.74 13.77
CA LYS A 25 17.56 -1.93 13.62
C LYS A 25 17.90 -3.27 12.98
N ARG A 26 17.25 -4.35 13.41
CA ARG A 26 17.43 -5.69 12.85
C ARG A 26 17.03 -5.72 11.37
N PHE A 27 15.90 -5.14 11.00
CA PHE A 27 15.45 -5.05 9.61
C PHE A 27 16.47 -4.34 8.74
N VAL A 28 16.91 -3.14 9.15
CA VAL A 28 17.93 -2.34 8.45
C VAL A 28 19.26 -3.12 8.30
N ASN A 29 19.73 -3.75 9.37
CA ASN A 29 20.96 -4.55 9.34
C ASN A 29 20.87 -5.74 8.39
N ASN A 30 19.71 -6.41 8.35
CA ASN A 30 19.50 -7.53 7.44
C ASN A 30 19.36 -7.07 5.99
N PHE A 31 18.64 -5.97 5.75
CA PHE A 31 18.54 -5.35 4.43
C PHE A 31 19.92 -4.99 3.87
N ASN A 32 20.79 -4.39 4.67
CA ASN A 32 22.13 -3.98 4.25
C ASN A 32 23.02 -5.15 3.81
N LYS A 33 22.74 -6.37 4.30
CA LYS A 33 23.45 -7.60 3.90
C LYS A 33 22.96 -8.22 2.60
N LEU A 34 21.81 -7.78 2.07
CA LEU A 34 21.26 -8.32 0.84
C LEU A 34 22.11 -7.91 -0.37
N PRO A 35 22.14 -8.74 -1.43
CA PRO A 35 22.71 -8.36 -2.72
C PRO A 35 21.97 -7.16 -3.32
N ASP A 36 22.69 -6.30 -4.04
CA ASP A 36 22.12 -5.06 -4.59
C ASP A 36 20.96 -5.27 -5.56
N TYR A 37 20.96 -6.40 -6.30
CA TYR A 37 19.84 -6.71 -7.20
C TYR A 37 18.54 -7.00 -6.46
N LEU A 38 18.59 -7.50 -5.21
CA LEU A 38 17.43 -7.68 -4.35
C LEU A 38 17.02 -6.36 -3.70
N LYS A 39 17.97 -5.58 -3.20
CA LYS A 39 17.69 -4.27 -2.60
C LYS A 39 16.89 -3.37 -3.54
N LYS A 40 17.23 -3.38 -4.83
CA LYS A 40 16.54 -2.59 -5.87
C LYS A 40 15.08 -3.00 -6.12
N CYS A 41 14.68 -4.18 -5.69
CA CYS A 41 13.32 -4.67 -5.87
C CYS A 41 12.47 -4.52 -4.59
N ILE A 42 13.10 -4.32 -3.43
CA ILE A 42 12.40 -4.30 -2.14
C ILE A 42 11.74 -2.95 -1.93
N VAL A 43 10.50 -3.00 -1.49
CA VAL A 43 9.73 -1.89 -0.95
C VAL A 43 9.15 -2.30 0.40
N ILE A 44 8.84 -1.35 1.26
CA ILE A 44 8.30 -1.63 2.60
C ILE A 44 6.87 -1.14 2.72
N GLU A 45 6.09 -1.84 3.52
CA GLU A 45 4.68 -1.56 3.75
C GLU A 45 4.42 -1.37 5.25
N ASN A 46 3.55 -0.41 5.60
CA ASN A 46 3.05 -0.25 6.97
C ASN A 46 2.14 -1.42 7.35
N ASP A 47 2.14 -1.79 8.63
CA ASP A 47 1.29 -2.88 9.13
C ASP A 47 0.14 -2.38 10.01
N ASP A 48 -0.82 -3.27 10.26
CA ASP A 48 -2.05 -3.00 10.99
C ASP A 48 -1.89 -2.95 12.54
N LYS A 49 -0.65 -3.19 13.08
CA LYS A 49 -0.46 -3.39 14.52
C LYS A 49 0.71 -2.64 15.13
N VAL A 50 1.88 -2.69 14.51
CA VAL A 50 3.15 -2.31 15.12
C VAL A 50 3.85 -1.20 14.35
N PHE A 51 4.17 -1.46 13.08
CA PHE A 51 4.98 -0.55 12.26
C PHE A 51 4.07 0.29 11.37
N ASN A 52 3.70 1.47 11.86
CA ASN A 52 2.83 2.40 11.16
C ASN A 52 3.59 3.18 10.05
N VAL A 53 2.89 4.09 9.38
CA VAL A 53 3.47 4.89 8.28
C VAL A 53 4.67 5.70 8.72
N SER A 54 4.64 6.31 9.92
CA SER A 54 5.80 7.06 10.44
C SER A 54 7.02 6.18 10.67
N ASP A 55 6.83 4.91 11.05
CA ASP A 55 7.93 3.96 11.23
C ASP A 55 8.51 3.54 9.88
N THR A 56 7.67 3.29 8.86
CA THR A 56 8.15 2.96 7.52
C THR A 56 8.87 4.14 6.87
N LEU A 57 8.43 5.38 7.09
CA LEU A 57 9.15 6.57 6.63
C LEU A 57 10.55 6.66 7.26
N LYS A 58 10.68 6.40 8.57
CA LYS A 58 12.01 6.36 9.23
C LYS A 58 12.92 5.29 8.64
N ILE A 59 12.37 4.10 8.34
CA ILE A 59 13.15 3.02 7.71
C ILE A 59 13.56 3.42 6.30
N SER A 60 12.64 4.00 5.51
CA SER A 60 12.94 4.50 4.16
C SER A 60 14.08 5.50 4.17
N ASP A 61 14.11 6.44 5.12
CA ASP A 61 15.22 7.38 5.27
C ASP A 61 16.57 6.70 5.55
N MET A 62 16.54 5.58 6.28
CA MET A 62 17.79 4.86 6.66
C MET A 62 18.36 4.01 5.53
N ILE A 63 17.53 3.46 4.65
CA ILE A 63 17.95 2.48 3.64
C ILE A 63 17.51 2.81 2.20
N ASN A 64 16.88 3.97 2.00
CA ASN A 64 16.45 4.48 0.70
C ASN A 64 15.59 3.49 -0.10
N VAL A 65 14.52 2.99 0.50
CA VAL A 65 13.55 2.08 -0.14
C VAL A 65 12.19 2.77 -0.29
N PRO A 66 11.44 2.50 -1.38
CA PRO A 66 10.09 3.02 -1.53
C PRO A 66 9.12 2.45 -0.49
N ILE A 67 8.04 3.19 -0.24
CA ILE A 67 6.98 2.81 0.71
C ILE A 67 5.70 2.54 -0.05
N VAL A 68 5.13 1.36 0.16
CA VAL A 68 3.73 1.06 -0.17
C VAL A 68 2.88 1.52 1.02
N LEU A 69 1.95 2.42 0.77
CA LEU A 69 0.92 2.75 1.75
C LEU A 69 -0.20 1.73 1.61
N ASP A 70 -0.39 0.87 2.62
CA ASP A 70 -1.66 0.19 2.81
C ASP A 70 -2.58 1.11 3.62
N TYR A 71 -3.66 1.58 2.97
CA TYR A 71 -4.60 2.53 3.57
C TYR A 71 -5.46 1.88 4.66
N HIS A 72 -5.78 0.59 4.52
CA HIS A 72 -6.52 -0.14 5.55
C HIS A 72 -5.67 -0.34 6.81
N HIS A 73 -4.41 -0.76 6.66
CA HIS A 73 -3.46 -0.86 7.76
C HIS A 73 -3.23 0.51 8.43
N TYR A 74 -3.16 1.60 7.65
CA TYR A 74 -3.10 2.95 8.20
C TYR A 74 -4.34 3.28 9.05
N LYS A 75 -5.55 2.91 8.61
CA LYS A 75 -6.77 3.10 9.44
C LYS A 75 -6.75 2.27 10.72
N CYS A 76 -6.09 1.10 10.72
CA CYS A 76 -5.93 0.22 11.90
C CYS A 76 -4.86 0.70 12.87
N ASN A 77 -3.76 1.27 12.38
CA ASN A 77 -2.56 1.64 13.14
C ASN A 77 -2.12 3.06 12.74
N LYS A 78 -2.94 4.04 13.13
CA LYS A 78 -2.77 5.44 12.75
C LYS A 78 -1.46 6.05 13.26
N SER A 79 -0.89 6.93 12.44
CA SER A 79 0.20 7.84 12.77
C SER A 79 0.03 9.11 11.95
N ASP A 80 0.93 10.08 12.13
CA ASP A 80 1.05 11.16 11.16
C ASP A 80 1.39 10.55 9.80
N ILE A 81 0.79 11.12 8.74
CA ILE A 81 0.94 10.66 7.38
C ILE A 81 1.33 11.84 6.47
N ASP A 82 2.41 11.65 5.72
CA ASP A 82 2.87 12.55 4.68
C ASP A 82 2.85 11.82 3.34
N ILE A 83 1.72 11.93 2.63
CA ILE A 83 1.49 11.24 1.36
C ILE A 83 2.47 11.73 0.29
N GLU A 84 2.73 13.03 0.23
CA GLU A 84 3.66 13.60 -0.75
C GLU A 84 5.07 13.01 -0.56
N ARG A 85 5.50 12.88 0.69
CA ARG A 85 6.77 12.24 1.01
C ARG A 85 6.78 10.76 0.65
N ILE A 86 5.69 10.01 0.90
CA ILE A 86 5.56 8.62 0.48
C ILE A 86 5.72 8.52 -1.04
N PHE A 87 5.02 9.35 -1.81
CA PHE A 87 5.13 9.33 -3.27
C PHE A 87 6.55 9.67 -3.75
N LYS A 88 7.24 10.60 -3.09
CA LYS A 88 8.65 10.94 -3.39
C LYS A 88 9.66 9.82 -3.11
N THR A 89 9.30 8.77 -2.37
CA THR A 89 10.18 7.61 -2.20
C THR A 89 10.27 6.74 -3.47
N TRP A 90 9.35 6.92 -4.41
CA TRP A 90 9.27 6.14 -5.64
C TRP A 90 9.97 6.86 -6.80
N ASN A 91 10.72 6.09 -7.61
CA ASN A 91 11.28 6.51 -8.89
C ASN A 91 10.49 5.96 -10.10
N ILE A 92 9.44 5.21 -9.85
CA ILE A 92 8.42 4.73 -10.80
C ILE A 92 7.05 5.09 -10.24
N LYS A 93 5.96 4.76 -10.95
CA LYS A 93 4.60 5.00 -10.48
C LYS A 93 4.40 4.39 -9.08
N PRO A 94 4.01 5.17 -8.05
CA PRO A 94 3.80 4.68 -6.69
C PRO A 94 2.78 3.53 -6.65
N LYS A 95 3.03 2.57 -5.76
CA LYS A 95 2.11 1.45 -5.51
C LYS A 95 1.46 1.66 -4.15
N LEU A 96 0.15 1.49 -4.11
CA LEU A 96 -0.67 1.58 -2.90
C LEU A 96 -1.44 0.28 -2.72
N HIS A 97 -1.76 -0.06 -1.48
CA HIS A 97 -2.67 -1.15 -1.17
C HIS A 97 -3.99 -0.61 -0.61
N PHE A 98 -5.06 -1.26 -0.97
CA PHE A 98 -6.39 -0.95 -0.47
C PHE A 98 -7.17 -2.22 -0.18
N SER A 99 -7.84 -2.24 0.97
CA SER A 99 -8.84 -3.22 1.31
C SER A 99 -9.95 -2.59 2.16
N SER A 100 -11.12 -3.22 2.18
CA SER A 100 -12.19 -2.86 3.10
C SER A 100 -12.17 -3.77 4.32
N PRO A 101 -12.56 -3.27 5.51
CA PRO A 101 -12.66 -4.10 6.71
C PRO A 101 -13.78 -5.14 6.55
N LYS A 102 -13.58 -6.33 7.09
CA LYS A 102 -14.58 -7.40 7.06
C LYS A 102 -15.87 -7.02 7.78
N SER A 103 -15.75 -6.31 8.91
CA SER A 103 -16.88 -5.77 9.65
C SER A 103 -16.39 -4.77 10.72
N LYS A 104 -17.31 -4.02 11.32
CA LYS A 104 -17.00 -3.12 12.46
C LYS A 104 -16.38 -3.87 13.65
N ARG A 105 -16.78 -5.12 13.91
CA ARG A 105 -16.23 -5.97 15.00
C ARG A 105 -14.91 -6.61 14.63
N ASN A 106 -14.69 -6.88 13.35
CA ASN A 106 -13.48 -7.48 12.82
C ASN A 106 -12.83 -6.53 11.82
N PHE A 107 -12.46 -5.34 12.31
CA PHE A 107 -12.01 -4.23 11.48
C PHE A 107 -10.66 -4.51 10.81
N ARG A 108 -9.76 -5.24 11.45
CA ARG A 108 -8.41 -5.55 10.90
C ARG A 108 -8.40 -6.61 9.81
N SER A 109 -9.43 -7.46 9.75
CA SER A 109 -9.51 -8.49 8.70
C SER A 109 -10.06 -7.89 7.41
N HIS A 110 -9.47 -8.30 6.30
CA HIS A 110 -9.93 -7.89 4.98
C HIS A 110 -11.27 -8.54 4.63
N SER A 111 -12.13 -7.79 3.98
CA SER A 111 -13.39 -8.26 3.40
C SER A 111 -13.13 -9.16 2.17
N ASP A 112 -14.12 -9.93 1.80
CA ASP A 112 -14.09 -10.71 0.57
C ASP A 112 -14.17 -9.82 -0.66
N TYR A 113 -14.86 -8.67 -0.56
CA TYR A 113 -15.03 -7.66 -1.61
C TYR A 113 -14.65 -6.26 -1.09
N ILE A 114 -14.42 -5.34 -2.02
CA ILE A 114 -14.25 -3.93 -1.72
C ILE A 114 -15.61 -3.25 -1.54
N ASN A 115 -15.74 -2.43 -0.53
CA ASN A 115 -16.83 -1.47 -0.42
C ASN A 115 -16.47 -0.26 -1.30
N SER A 116 -17.31 0.05 -2.29
CA SER A 116 -17.04 1.11 -3.25
C SER A 116 -17.08 2.51 -2.62
N ASP A 117 -17.86 2.74 -1.57
CA ASP A 117 -17.89 4.04 -0.89
C ASP A 117 -16.59 4.28 -0.10
N ASP A 118 -16.06 3.24 0.59
CA ASP A 118 -14.74 3.29 1.22
C ASP A 118 -13.62 3.56 0.20
N PHE A 119 -13.74 2.97 -1.00
CA PHE A 119 -12.77 3.17 -2.06
C PHE A 119 -12.83 4.57 -2.64
N ILE A 120 -14.04 5.11 -2.86
CA ILE A 120 -14.23 6.49 -3.31
C ILE A 120 -13.64 7.48 -2.28
N GLU A 121 -13.89 7.27 -0.97
CA GLU A 121 -13.27 8.07 0.10
C GLU A 121 -11.74 8.05 0.01
N PHE A 122 -11.16 6.87 -0.24
CA PHE A 122 -9.71 6.72 -0.42
C PHE A 122 -9.21 7.48 -1.66
N ILE A 123 -9.90 7.39 -2.79
CA ILE A 123 -9.55 8.13 -4.01
C ILE A 123 -9.61 9.63 -3.76
N GLU A 124 -10.66 10.14 -3.10
CA GLU A 124 -10.77 11.55 -2.71
C GLU A 124 -9.63 12.00 -1.76
N PHE A 125 -9.16 11.10 -0.91
CA PHE A 125 -8.04 11.37 -0.01
C PHE A 125 -6.71 11.53 -0.77
N ILE A 126 -6.46 10.75 -1.84
CA ILE A 126 -5.19 10.78 -2.57
C ILE A 126 -5.18 11.73 -3.79
N LYS A 127 -6.32 12.01 -4.42
CA LYS A 127 -6.39 12.77 -5.69
C LYS A 127 -5.79 14.18 -5.59
N LYS A 128 -5.83 14.81 -4.42
CA LYS A 128 -5.27 16.16 -4.19
C LYS A 128 -3.76 16.26 -4.42
N TYR A 129 -3.06 15.13 -4.47
CA TYR A 129 -1.62 15.08 -4.73
C TYR A 129 -1.27 15.01 -6.22
N ASN A 130 -2.28 14.91 -7.10
CA ASN A 130 -2.14 14.91 -8.56
C ASN A 130 -1.00 14.00 -9.05
N THR A 131 -1.01 12.75 -8.60
CA THR A 131 0.03 11.76 -8.88
C THR A 131 -0.62 10.47 -9.35
N ASP A 132 -0.20 9.97 -10.51
CA ASP A 132 -0.61 8.65 -11.00
C ASP A 132 -0.13 7.57 -10.06
N VAL A 133 -1.00 6.63 -9.71
CA VAL A 133 -0.71 5.53 -8.81
C VAL A 133 -1.23 4.19 -9.35
N ASP A 134 -0.61 3.10 -8.94
CA ASP A 134 -1.19 1.77 -9.08
C ASP A 134 -1.74 1.33 -7.72
N ILE A 135 -2.99 0.84 -7.70
CA ILE A 135 -3.65 0.39 -6.49
C ILE A 135 -3.86 -1.12 -6.56
N MET A 136 -3.26 -1.86 -5.64
CA MET A 136 -3.52 -3.28 -5.45
C MET A 136 -4.67 -3.47 -4.45
N LEU A 137 -5.69 -4.21 -4.87
CA LEU A 137 -6.82 -4.55 -4.01
C LEU A 137 -6.53 -5.85 -3.25
N GLU A 138 -6.49 -5.78 -1.93
CA GLU A 138 -6.28 -6.94 -1.08
C GLU A 138 -7.62 -7.53 -0.62
N THR A 139 -8.15 -8.44 -1.43
CA THR A 139 -9.43 -9.11 -1.19
C THR A 139 -9.32 -10.62 -1.43
N LYS A 140 -10.22 -11.39 -0.81
CA LYS A 140 -10.25 -12.84 -1.02
C LYS A 140 -10.78 -13.22 -2.40
N MET A 141 -11.72 -12.44 -2.95
CA MET A 141 -12.36 -12.70 -4.25
C MET A 141 -11.56 -12.14 -5.43
N LYS A 142 -10.35 -11.60 -5.18
CA LYS A 142 -9.35 -11.21 -6.20
C LYS A 142 -9.95 -10.45 -7.40
N ASP A 143 -9.84 -11.00 -8.60
CA ASP A 143 -10.35 -10.43 -9.86
C ASP A 143 -11.87 -10.23 -9.86
N GLU A 144 -12.64 -11.12 -9.25
CA GLU A 144 -14.09 -10.93 -9.09
C GLU A 144 -14.40 -9.67 -8.27
N ALA A 145 -13.65 -9.43 -7.19
CA ALA A 145 -13.81 -8.22 -6.39
C ALA A 145 -13.42 -6.97 -7.17
N LEU A 146 -12.36 -7.02 -8.00
CA LEU A 146 -11.96 -5.94 -8.87
C LEU A 146 -13.07 -5.59 -9.88
N PHE A 147 -13.57 -6.56 -10.64
CA PHE A 147 -14.62 -6.30 -11.63
C PHE A 147 -15.94 -5.84 -11.01
N ARG A 148 -16.25 -6.32 -9.81
CA ARG A 148 -17.41 -5.80 -9.07
C ARG A 148 -17.20 -4.34 -8.67
N LEU A 149 -16.06 -3.99 -8.11
CA LEU A 149 -15.73 -2.60 -7.76
C LEU A 149 -15.82 -1.68 -8.97
N VAL A 150 -15.22 -2.07 -10.10
CA VAL A 150 -15.25 -1.28 -11.34
C VAL A 150 -16.68 -1.01 -11.80
N ARG A 151 -17.57 -2.03 -11.80
CA ARG A 151 -18.99 -1.83 -12.14
C ARG A 151 -19.67 -0.84 -11.19
N GLU A 152 -19.41 -0.94 -9.89
CA GLU A 152 -19.98 -0.03 -8.91
C GLU A 152 -19.46 1.40 -9.07
N LEU A 153 -18.16 1.59 -9.37
CA LEU A 153 -17.57 2.90 -9.64
C LEU A 153 -18.14 3.54 -10.91
N LYS A 154 -18.29 2.79 -12.00
CA LYS A 154 -18.91 3.26 -13.25
C LYS A 154 -20.36 3.75 -13.02
N TYR A 155 -21.06 3.19 -12.06
CA TYR A 155 -22.41 3.62 -11.69
C TYR A 155 -22.44 4.81 -10.72
N LYS A 156 -21.53 4.84 -9.74
CA LYS A 156 -21.56 5.80 -8.63
C LYS A 156 -20.77 7.09 -8.89
N THR A 157 -19.87 7.08 -9.90
CA THR A 157 -18.93 8.19 -10.14
C THR A 157 -18.94 8.62 -11.60
N ASN A 158 -18.35 9.78 -11.84
CA ASN A 158 -18.09 10.29 -13.20
C ASN A 158 -16.62 10.09 -13.62
N TYR A 159 -15.93 9.08 -13.06
CA TYR A 159 -14.54 8.79 -13.42
C TYR A 159 -14.43 8.39 -14.90
N ASN A 160 -13.40 8.90 -15.55
CA ASN A 160 -13.13 8.58 -16.94
C ASN A 160 -12.34 7.26 -17.05
N PHE A 161 -13.00 6.15 -17.35
CA PHE A 161 -12.36 4.85 -17.49
C PHE A 161 -11.61 4.77 -18.83
N ILE A 162 -10.28 4.55 -18.77
CA ILE A 162 -9.40 4.36 -19.91
C ILE A 162 -9.50 2.92 -20.42
N ASP A 163 -9.56 1.98 -19.49
CA ASP A 163 -9.72 0.54 -19.73
C ASP A 163 -10.57 -0.11 -18.63
N ASP A 164 -10.56 -1.46 -18.54
CA ASP A 164 -11.36 -2.20 -17.57
C ASP A 164 -10.93 -1.98 -16.11
N THR A 165 -9.73 -1.46 -15.86
CA THR A 165 -9.15 -1.35 -14.52
C THR A 165 -8.45 -0.02 -14.25
N SER A 166 -8.37 0.86 -15.26
CA SER A 166 -7.67 2.16 -15.17
C SER A 166 -8.66 3.31 -15.42
N PHE A 167 -8.56 4.35 -14.61
CA PHE A 167 -9.41 5.54 -14.74
C PHE A 167 -8.68 6.81 -14.34
N GLU A 168 -9.16 7.94 -14.86
CA GLU A 168 -8.78 9.31 -14.49
C GLU A 168 -9.89 9.96 -13.65
N ILE A 169 -9.50 10.90 -12.77
CA ILE A 169 -10.40 11.59 -11.84
C ILE A 169 -10.20 13.11 -11.87
#